data_2fd97668360d5079f1df4d24b0e29cc2
#
_entry.id   2fd97668360d5079f1df4d24b0e29cc2
#
_cell.length_a   1.000
_cell.length_b   1.000
_cell.length_c   1.000
_cell.angle_alpha   90.00
_cell.angle_beta   90.00
_cell.angle_gamma   90.00
#
_symmetry.space_group_name_H-M   'P 1'
#
loop_
_entity.id
_entity.type
_entity.pdbx_description
1 polymer ?
#
loop_
_entity_poly.entity_id
_entity_poly.type
_entity_poly.pdbx_seq_one_letter_code
_entity_poly.pdbx_strand_id
1 'polypeptide(L)'
;MLGNWNKPKRVMSFKTNYLIVNWKKSIQGLSFYNLKGYSLLDLSMNQLSSEIPSSLGSLKALKIFNISHNNLFGRIPANLGDLENLESLDLSHNNLSGSIPQSIAKLLQLTTFDVSNNKLKGKIPEGSQMDTMNDPNSYANNSGLCGMQIQVPCSEHLLPTKPPEFKSKETWFSWEGVGIGYAVGFFVAVGISYLSNPYKTFNYCSQQRRRRV
;
A
#
# COMPACT_ATOMS: atom_id res chain seq x y z
N MET A 1 15.66 -13.74 4.44
CA MET A 1 16.82 -14.18 3.62
C MET A 1 17.22 -12.97 2.78
N LEU A 2 18.38 -12.39 3.06
CA LEU A 2 18.95 -11.34 2.21
C LEU A 2 19.27 -11.99 0.88
N GLY A 3 18.65 -11.53 -0.20
CA GLY A 3 18.95 -11.99 -1.55
C GLY A 3 20.46 -11.94 -1.79
N ASN A 4 20.94 -12.80 -2.66
CA ASN A 4 22.36 -12.96 -2.95
C ASN A 4 22.93 -11.68 -3.58
N TRP A 5 23.31 -10.71 -2.73
CA TRP A 5 23.98 -9.48 -3.12
C TRP A 5 25.45 -9.87 -3.41
N ASN A 6 25.67 -10.42 -4.60
CA ASN A 6 27.02 -10.72 -5.04
C ASN A 6 27.86 -9.47 -4.94
N LYS A 7 29.07 -9.61 -4.35
CA LYS A 7 30.04 -8.55 -4.09
C LYS A 7 30.13 -7.57 -5.25
N PRO A 8 30.03 -6.25 -4.98
CA PRO A 8 30.25 -5.24 -6.01
C PRO A 8 31.61 -5.46 -6.67
N LYS A 9 31.66 -5.48 -8.00
CA LYS A 9 32.91 -5.63 -8.76
C LYS A 9 33.90 -4.46 -8.59
N ARG A 10 33.48 -3.38 -7.95
CA ARG A 10 34.34 -2.25 -7.58
C ARG A 10 34.56 -2.24 -6.09
N VAL A 11 35.69 -2.74 -5.68
CA VAL A 11 36.28 -2.40 -4.38
C VAL A 11 36.56 -0.90 -4.42
N MET A 12 35.93 -0.11 -3.56
CA MET A 12 36.25 1.29 -3.40
C MET A 12 37.73 1.41 -3.10
N SER A 13 38.50 1.93 -4.05
CA SER A 13 39.91 2.17 -3.85
C SER A 13 40.06 3.46 -3.04
N PHE A 14 40.34 3.35 -1.76
CA PHE A 14 40.61 4.47 -0.86
C PHE A 14 42.04 5.03 -1.07
N LYS A 15 42.38 5.48 -2.26
CA LYS A 15 43.68 6.13 -2.51
C LYS A 15 43.68 7.64 -2.29
N THR A 16 42.52 8.24 -2.06
CA THR A 16 42.36 9.68 -1.85
C THR A 16 41.38 9.95 -0.71
N ASN A 17 41.50 11.10 -0.06
CA ASN A 17 40.57 11.53 1.00
C ASN A 17 39.19 11.92 0.43
N TYR A 18 38.78 11.37 -0.69
CA TYR A 18 37.54 11.62 -1.38
C TYR A 18 36.85 10.30 -1.75
N LEU A 19 35.56 10.23 -1.52
CA LEU A 19 34.69 9.22 -2.06
C LEU A 19 34.14 9.71 -3.39
N ILE A 20 34.40 9.00 -4.46
CA ILE A 20 33.82 9.31 -5.77
C ILE A 20 32.45 8.69 -5.85
N VAL A 21 31.41 9.52 -5.99
CA VAL A 21 30.00 9.10 -6.06
C VAL A 21 29.35 9.66 -7.32
N ASN A 22 28.37 8.95 -7.82
CA ASN A 22 27.45 9.45 -8.83
C ASN A 22 26.31 10.18 -8.13
N TRP A 23 26.32 11.50 -8.18
CA TRP A 23 25.29 12.33 -7.56
C TRP A 23 24.65 13.23 -8.61
N LYS A 24 23.34 13.24 -8.68
CA LYS A 24 22.56 14.11 -9.58
C LYS A 24 23.08 14.05 -11.03
N LYS A 25 23.34 12.82 -11.52
CA LYS A 25 23.85 12.56 -12.87
C LYS A 25 25.27 13.12 -13.17
N SER A 26 26.01 13.47 -12.14
CA SER A 26 27.42 13.88 -12.29
C SER A 26 28.33 13.12 -11.34
N ILE A 27 29.57 12.86 -11.78
CA ILE A 27 30.59 12.23 -10.94
C ILE A 27 31.19 13.30 -10.04
N GLN A 28 31.05 13.13 -8.73
CA GLN A 28 31.56 14.08 -7.74
C GLN A 28 32.44 13.40 -6.71
N GLY A 29 33.48 14.11 -6.27
CA GLY A 29 34.32 13.71 -5.15
C GLY A 29 33.78 14.31 -3.85
N LEU A 30 33.35 13.47 -2.93
CA LEU A 30 32.94 13.90 -1.58
C LEU A 30 34.12 13.76 -0.63
N SER A 31 34.48 14.85 0.07
CA SER A 31 35.51 14.80 1.09
C SER A 31 35.05 14.03 2.31
N PHE A 32 35.87 13.12 2.84
CA PHE A 32 35.60 12.37 4.07
C PHE A 32 35.35 13.26 5.28
N TYR A 33 35.89 14.46 5.35
CA TYR A 33 35.66 15.40 6.43
C TYR A 33 34.21 15.90 6.47
N ASN A 34 33.51 15.94 5.35
CA ASN A 34 32.12 16.39 5.24
C ASN A 34 31.13 15.24 5.36
N LEU A 35 31.57 13.98 5.39
CA LEU A 35 30.70 12.81 5.41
C LEU A 35 29.94 12.61 6.72
N LYS A 36 30.32 13.28 7.81
CA LYS A 36 29.61 13.16 9.10
C LYS A 36 28.12 13.56 9.04
N GLY A 37 27.73 14.27 8.00
CA GLY A 37 26.32 14.68 7.75
C GLY A 37 25.64 13.96 6.58
N TYR A 38 26.36 13.10 5.84
CA TYR A 38 25.80 12.41 4.67
C TYR A 38 25.71 10.92 4.90
N SER A 39 24.50 10.40 4.87
CA SER A 39 24.28 8.96 4.74
C SER A 39 24.03 8.65 3.28
N LEU A 40 24.99 8.01 2.64
CA LEU A 40 25.00 7.69 1.22
C LEU A 40 25.01 6.18 1.02
N LEU A 41 24.14 5.70 0.15
CA LEU A 41 24.17 4.33 -0.38
C LEU A 41 24.18 4.42 -1.92
N ASP A 42 25.34 4.20 -2.51
CA ASP A 42 25.51 4.13 -3.95
C ASP A 42 25.93 2.72 -4.35
N LEU A 43 25.03 2.02 -5.01
CA LEU A 43 25.20 0.67 -5.57
C LEU A 43 24.97 0.67 -7.08
N SER A 44 25.07 1.84 -7.72
CA SER A 44 24.84 2.00 -9.14
C SER A 44 25.88 1.25 -9.99
N MET A 45 25.55 0.98 -11.25
CA MET A 45 26.42 0.35 -12.23
C MET A 45 26.95 -1.03 -11.77
N ASN A 46 26.09 -1.86 -11.21
CA ASN A 46 26.39 -3.22 -10.78
C ASN A 46 25.54 -4.25 -11.56
N GLN A 47 25.49 -5.47 -11.09
CA GLN A 47 24.70 -6.57 -11.64
C GLN A 47 23.72 -7.10 -10.60
N LEU A 48 23.19 -6.20 -9.74
CA LEU A 48 22.22 -6.59 -8.73
C LEU A 48 20.95 -7.06 -9.41
N SER A 49 20.50 -8.26 -9.06
CA SER A 49 19.29 -8.87 -9.60
C SER A 49 18.45 -9.43 -8.47
N SER A 50 17.48 -8.65 -8.03
CA SER A 50 16.48 -9.01 -7.00
C SER A 50 15.38 -7.97 -6.97
N GLU A 51 14.36 -8.19 -6.17
CA GLU A 51 13.45 -7.14 -5.73
C GLU A 51 14.16 -6.20 -4.74
N ILE A 52 13.75 -4.95 -4.72
CA ILE A 52 14.23 -3.97 -3.71
C ILE A 52 13.65 -4.38 -2.35
N PRO A 53 14.49 -4.67 -1.33
CA PRO A 53 13.99 -5.06 -0.02
C PRO A 53 13.24 -3.91 0.67
N SER A 54 12.04 -4.17 1.19
CA SER A 54 11.27 -3.18 1.95
C SER A 54 11.99 -2.72 3.23
N SER A 55 12.88 -3.54 3.79
CA SER A 55 13.71 -3.21 4.94
C SER A 55 14.63 -2.00 4.72
N LEU A 56 14.93 -1.62 3.47
CA LEU A 56 15.70 -0.40 3.18
C LEU A 56 15.01 0.87 3.70
N GLY A 57 13.68 0.88 3.82
CA GLY A 57 12.93 1.99 4.42
C GLY A 57 13.23 2.24 5.91
N SER A 58 13.95 1.33 6.58
CA SER A 58 14.41 1.53 7.96
C SER A 58 15.67 2.40 8.07
N LEU A 59 16.37 2.67 6.97
CA LEU A 59 17.60 3.46 6.95
C LEU A 59 17.31 4.97 7.02
N LYS A 60 16.70 5.43 8.10
CA LYS A 60 16.17 6.79 8.28
C LYS A 60 17.19 7.93 8.11
N ALA A 61 18.47 7.65 8.33
CA ALA A 61 19.56 8.63 8.12
C ALA A 61 20.01 8.77 6.67
N LEU A 62 19.43 7.98 5.75
CA LEU A 62 19.86 7.97 4.34
C LEU A 62 19.41 9.25 3.64
N LYS A 63 20.39 9.94 3.01
CA LYS A 63 20.17 11.14 2.22
C LYS A 63 20.25 10.91 0.73
N ILE A 64 21.14 10.01 0.32
CA ILE A 64 21.36 9.68 -1.09
C ILE A 64 21.23 8.18 -1.25
N PHE A 65 20.32 7.79 -2.13
CA PHE A 65 20.13 6.40 -2.49
C PHE A 65 20.18 6.26 -4.01
N ASN A 66 21.20 5.57 -4.50
CA ASN A 66 21.42 5.32 -5.90
C ASN A 66 21.62 3.83 -6.14
N ILE A 67 20.71 3.20 -6.88
CA ILE A 67 20.78 1.81 -7.34
C ILE A 67 20.56 1.71 -8.84
N SER A 68 20.84 2.79 -9.56
CA SER A 68 20.67 2.86 -11.01
C SER A 68 21.60 1.90 -11.75
N HIS A 69 21.29 1.62 -13.03
CA HIS A 69 22.07 0.72 -13.87
C HIS A 69 22.34 -0.64 -13.22
N ASN A 70 21.26 -1.35 -12.89
CA ASN A 70 21.26 -2.72 -12.35
C ASN A 70 20.22 -3.58 -13.09
N ASN A 71 20.01 -4.81 -12.62
CA ASN A 71 18.99 -5.73 -13.13
C ASN A 71 17.86 -5.94 -12.09
N LEU A 72 17.55 -4.92 -11.28
CA LEU A 72 16.52 -5.00 -10.25
C LEU A 72 15.13 -5.09 -10.90
N PHE A 73 14.25 -5.92 -10.31
CA PHE A 73 12.89 -6.14 -10.81
C PHE A 73 11.85 -6.03 -9.68
N GLY A 74 10.59 -6.29 -10.01
CA GLY A 74 9.50 -6.17 -9.04
C GLY A 74 9.02 -4.74 -8.88
N ARG A 75 8.40 -4.44 -7.75
CA ARG A 75 7.80 -3.13 -7.47
C ARG A 75 8.72 -2.27 -6.62
N ILE A 76 8.57 -0.96 -6.74
CA ILE A 76 9.17 -0.02 -5.80
C ILE A 76 8.46 -0.19 -4.44
N PRO A 77 9.18 -0.52 -3.35
CA PRO A 77 8.55 -0.70 -2.05
C PRO A 77 8.00 0.62 -1.49
N ALA A 78 6.76 0.60 -0.97
CA ALA A 78 6.17 1.78 -0.35
C ALA A 78 6.97 2.29 0.87
N ASN A 79 7.71 1.40 1.53
CA ASN A 79 8.57 1.75 2.67
C ASN A 79 9.74 2.68 2.32
N LEU A 80 10.09 2.86 1.03
CA LEU A 80 11.07 3.89 0.65
C LEU A 80 10.55 5.30 0.95
N GLY A 81 9.23 5.50 1.00
CA GLY A 81 8.61 6.75 1.46
C GLY A 81 8.79 7.04 2.96
N ASP A 82 9.39 6.12 3.71
CA ASP A 82 9.72 6.31 5.12
C ASP A 82 11.12 6.89 5.34
N LEU A 83 11.90 7.13 4.28
CA LEU A 83 13.25 7.70 4.33
C LEU A 83 13.18 9.23 4.43
N GLU A 84 12.74 9.74 5.55
CA GLU A 84 12.37 11.15 5.77
C GLU A 84 13.46 12.17 5.42
N ASN A 85 14.74 11.76 5.52
CA ASN A 85 15.88 12.60 5.22
C ASN A 85 16.41 12.44 3.79
N LEU A 86 15.70 11.68 2.93
CA LEU A 86 16.19 11.40 1.59
C LEU A 86 16.11 12.64 0.70
N GLU A 87 17.27 13.04 0.17
CA GLU A 87 17.43 14.18 -0.72
C GLU A 87 17.52 13.76 -2.20
N SER A 88 18.06 12.55 -2.46
CA SER A 88 18.24 12.04 -3.83
C SER A 88 17.92 10.56 -3.90
N LEU A 89 17.05 10.18 -4.85
CA LEU A 89 16.67 8.81 -5.15
C LEU A 89 16.83 8.54 -6.65
N ASP A 90 17.77 7.65 -7.01
CA ASP A 90 17.98 7.22 -8.38
C ASP A 90 17.77 5.71 -8.52
N LEU A 91 16.69 5.33 -9.21
CA LEU A 91 16.29 3.96 -9.51
C LEU A 91 16.37 3.67 -11.02
N SER A 92 16.92 4.59 -11.81
CA SER A 92 16.90 4.53 -13.26
C SER A 92 17.64 3.29 -13.82
N HIS A 93 17.37 2.95 -15.07
CA HIS A 93 18.02 1.84 -15.76
C HIS A 93 17.96 0.52 -14.97
N ASN A 94 16.73 0.05 -14.70
CA ASN A 94 16.45 -1.21 -14.06
C ASN A 94 15.27 -1.92 -14.78
N ASN A 95 14.75 -2.98 -14.18
CA ASN A 95 13.60 -3.73 -14.69
C ASN A 95 12.38 -3.61 -13.73
N LEU A 96 12.27 -2.48 -13.03
CA LEU A 96 11.21 -2.23 -12.05
C LEU A 96 9.86 -2.05 -12.77
N SER A 97 8.80 -2.52 -12.12
CA SER A 97 7.44 -2.55 -12.68
C SER A 97 6.38 -2.10 -11.66
N GLY A 98 5.14 -1.99 -12.10
CA GLY A 98 4.06 -1.49 -11.25
C GLY A 98 4.04 0.03 -11.18
N SER A 99 3.40 0.59 -10.16
CA SER A 99 3.26 2.03 -9.96
C SER A 99 4.34 2.59 -9.03
N ILE A 100 4.63 3.87 -9.18
CA ILE A 100 5.39 4.62 -8.17
C ILE A 100 4.49 4.76 -6.94
N PRO A 101 4.95 4.33 -5.74
CA PRO A 101 4.12 4.39 -4.54
C PRO A 101 3.81 5.83 -4.13
N GLN A 102 2.56 6.10 -3.73
CA GLN A 102 2.14 7.43 -3.24
C GLN A 102 2.94 7.89 -2.01
N SER A 103 3.53 6.96 -1.25
CA SER A 103 4.38 7.26 -0.10
C SER A 103 5.64 8.07 -0.47
N ILE A 104 6.13 7.99 -1.71
CA ILE A 104 7.28 8.79 -2.17
C ILE A 104 6.97 10.29 -2.09
N ALA A 105 5.72 10.70 -2.30
CA ALA A 105 5.31 12.10 -2.16
C ALA A 105 5.40 12.63 -0.71
N LYS A 106 5.64 11.77 0.29
CA LYS A 106 5.87 12.19 1.69
C LYS A 106 7.30 12.67 1.95
N LEU A 107 8.23 12.43 1.01
CA LEU A 107 9.63 12.78 1.15
C LEU A 107 9.84 14.28 0.90
N LEU A 108 9.73 15.07 1.96
CA LEU A 108 9.77 16.53 1.89
C LEU A 108 11.16 17.11 1.55
N GLN A 109 12.21 16.32 1.75
CA GLN A 109 13.58 16.72 1.47
C GLN A 109 14.04 16.28 0.05
N LEU A 110 13.23 15.49 -0.66
CA LEU A 110 13.58 14.94 -1.95
C LEU A 110 13.72 16.06 -3.00
N THR A 111 14.91 16.22 -3.55
CA THR A 111 15.23 17.21 -4.60
C THR A 111 15.55 16.59 -5.94
N THR A 112 15.89 15.30 -5.95
CA THR A 112 16.22 14.56 -7.17
C THR A 112 15.55 13.20 -7.12
N PHE A 113 14.77 12.89 -8.15
CA PHE A 113 14.10 11.61 -8.32
C PHE A 113 14.24 11.16 -9.78
N ASP A 114 14.83 10.01 -10.01
CA ASP A 114 14.99 9.43 -11.34
C ASP A 114 14.53 7.98 -11.35
N VAL A 115 13.56 7.69 -12.18
CA VAL A 115 13.01 6.34 -12.41
C VAL A 115 13.04 5.97 -13.89
N SER A 116 13.74 6.74 -14.71
CA SER A 116 13.79 6.52 -16.16
C SER A 116 14.30 5.12 -16.52
N ASN A 117 13.97 4.66 -17.71
CA ASN A 117 14.40 3.36 -18.23
C ASN A 117 14.03 2.18 -17.31
N ASN A 118 12.75 2.06 -17.04
CA ASN A 118 12.11 0.98 -16.27
C ASN A 118 10.83 0.49 -16.99
N LYS A 119 10.01 -0.29 -16.32
CA LYS A 119 8.70 -0.78 -16.81
C LYS A 119 7.54 -0.28 -15.93
N LEU A 120 7.70 0.93 -15.38
CA LEU A 120 6.70 1.53 -14.50
C LEU A 120 5.47 1.99 -15.27
N LYS A 121 4.33 2.03 -14.56
CA LYS A 121 3.04 2.42 -15.12
C LYS A 121 2.14 3.09 -14.08
N GLY A 122 1.09 3.76 -14.56
CA GLY A 122 0.13 4.43 -13.71
C GLY A 122 0.51 5.87 -13.40
N LYS A 123 -0.26 6.49 -12.52
CA LYS A 123 -0.12 7.90 -12.19
C LYS A 123 1.15 8.15 -11.37
N ILE A 124 1.92 9.16 -11.75
CA ILE A 124 3.02 9.69 -10.93
C ILE A 124 2.39 10.32 -9.69
N PRO A 125 2.91 10.04 -8.47
CA PRO A 125 2.40 10.63 -7.24
C PRO A 125 2.37 12.15 -7.29
N GLU A 126 1.33 12.76 -6.75
CA GLU A 126 1.16 14.20 -6.63
C GLU A 126 1.38 14.65 -5.19
N GLY A 127 1.84 15.85 -5.02
CA GLY A 127 1.98 16.53 -3.75
C GLY A 127 3.41 16.83 -3.34
N SER A 128 3.56 17.89 -2.51
CA SER A 128 4.83 18.33 -1.94
C SER A 128 5.94 18.51 -3.00
N GLN A 129 7.08 17.89 -2.76
CA GLN A 129 8.25 18.01 -3.66
C GLN A 129 8.04 17.33 -5.03
N MET A 130 7.19 16.29 -5.10
CA MET A 130 6.92 15.59 -6.37
C MET A 130 6.37 16.50 -7.45
N ASP A 131 5.58 17.52 -7.08
CA ASP A 131 4.99 18.47 -8.03
C ASP A 131 6.05 19.41 -8.65
N THR A 132 7.21 19.56 -8.01
CA THR A 132 8.34 20.35 -8.51
C THR A 132 9.29 19.55 -9.41
N MET A 133 9.18 18.22 -9.41
CA MET A 133 10.03 17.31 -10.18
C MET A 133 9.46 17.04 -11.57
N ASN A 134 9.48 18.07 -12.42
CA ASN A 134 8.86 18.09 -13.73
C ASN A 134 9.83 17.92 -14.90
N ASP A 135 11.03 17.34 -14.65
CA ASP A 135 11.95 16.93 -15.73
C ASP A 135 11.44 15.63 -16.37
N PRO A 136 10.92 15.66 -17.60
CA PRO A 136 10.40 14.46 -18.27
C PRO A 136 11.44 13.35 -18.43
N ASN A 137 12.73 13.71 -18.49
CA ASN A 137 13.80 12.74 -18.65
C ASN A 137 13.92 11.80 -17.45
N SER A 138 13.57 12.28 -16.26
CA SER A 138 13.59 11.47 -15.04
C SER A 138 12.52 10.38 -15.00
N TYR A 139 11.55 10.45 -15.89
CA TYR A 139 10.46 9.47 -16.04
C TYR A 139 10.48 8.75 -17.38
N ALA A 140 11.39 9.15 -18.27
CA ALA A 140 11.44 8.66 -19.65
C ALA A 140 11.59 7.14 -19.75
N ASN A 141 11.18 6.58 -20.90
CA ASN A 141 11.30 5.15 -21.19
C ASN A 141 10.60 4.24 -20.15
N ASN A 142 9.43 4.69 -19.68
CA ASN A 142 8.47 3.89 -18.93
C ASN A 142 7.16 3.83 -19.72
N SER A 143 6.73 2.63 -20.09
CA SER A 143 5.67 2.42 -21.08
C SER A 143 4.26 2.82 -20.64
N GLY A 144 4.05 3.28 -19.42
CA GLY A 144 2.70 3.51 -18.91
C GLY A 144 2.59 4.53 -17.79
N LEU A 145 3.58 5.37 -17.58
CA LEU A 145 3.47 6.49 -16.65
C LEU A 145 2.62 7.62 -17.24
N CYS A 146 1.86 8.27 -16.37
CA CYS A 146 1.05 9.44 -16.69
C CYS A 146 1.07 10.42 -15.50
N GLY A 147 0.80 11.69 -15.74
CA GLY A 147 0.76 12.71 -14.71
C GLY A 147 1.19 14.08 -15.23
N MET A 148 1.03 15.09 -14.39
CA MET A 148 1.36 16.48 -14.74
C MET A 148 2.87 16.69 -14.96
N GLN A 149 3.70 15.94 -14.25
CA GLN A 149 5.16 16.03 -14.31
C GLN A 149 5.71 15.73 -15.70
N ILE A 150 5.01 14.92 -16.48
CA ILE A 150 5.40 14.54 -17.85
C ILE A 150 4.38 15.01 -18.89
N GLN A 151 3.38 15.79 -18.50
CA GLN A 151 2.30 16.31 -19.33
C GLN A 151 1.51 15.22 -20.11
N VAL A 152 1.45 14.01 -19.57
CA VAL A 152 0.68 12.89 -20.13
C VAL A 152 -0.58 12.71 -19.30
N PRO A 153 -1.78 12.93 -19.87
CA PRO A 153 -3.02 12.73 -19.12
C PRO A 153 -3.22 11.26 -18.77
N CYS A 154 -3.62 11.01 -17.53
CA CYS A 154 -4.02 9.67 -17.12
C CYS A 154 -5.43 9.40 -17.64
N SER A 155 -5.59 8.40 -18.51
CA SER A 155 -6.92 7.96 -18.92
C SER A 155 -7.64 7.32 -17.73
N GLU A 156 -8.81 7.82 -17.38
CA GLU A 156 -9.66 7.28 -16.29
C GLU A 156 -10.04 5.80 -16.50
N HIS A 157 -9.93 5.31 -17.72
CA HIS A 157 -10.19 3.91 -18.05
C HIS A 157 -9.19 2.88 -17.51
N LEU A 158 -8.07 3.31 -16.91
CA LEU A 158 -7.09 2.41 -16.30
C LEU A 158 -7.22 2.31 -14.77
N LEU A 159 -8.12 3.04 -14.16
CA LEU A 159 -8.57 2.71 -12.82
C LEU A 159 -9.34 1.38 -12.93
N PRO A 160 -9.01 0.37 -12.10
CA PRO A 160 -9.92 -0.75 -11.97
C PRO A 160 -11.27 -0.13 -11.61
N THR A 161 -12.24 -0.32 -12.50
CA THR A 161 -13.62 0.04 -12.22
C THR A 161 -13.89 -0.42 -10.80
N LYS A 162 -14.23 0.52 -9.93
CA LYS A 162 -14.73 0.25 -8.58
C LYS A 162 -15.49 -1.08 -8.66
N PRO A 163 -15.13 -2.11 -7.88
CA PRO A 163 -15.84 -3.38 -7.99
C PRO A 163 -17.32 -3.02 -8.03
N PRO A 164 -18.11 -3.58 -8.96
CA PRO A 164 -19.51 -3.22 -9.06
C PRO A 164 -20.02 -3.19 -7.64
N GLU A 165 -20.57 -2.05 -7.21
CA GLU A 165 -21.28 -2.01 -5.96
C GLU A 165 -22.27 -3.15 -6.10
N PHE A 166 -21.96 -4.25 -5.48
CA PHE A 166 -22.94 -5.22 -5.13
C PHE A 166 -23.89 -4.39 -4.27
N LYS A 167 -24.91 -3.84 -4.92
CA LYS A 167 -26.15 -3.52 -4.21
C LYS A 167 -26.46 -4.83 -3.52
N SER A 168 -26.05 -4.94 -2.29
CA SER A 168 -26.48 -6.02 -1.44
C SER A 168 -27.99 -5.93 -1.60
N LYS A 169 -28.53 -6.82 -2.45
CA LYS A 169 -29.94 -7.09 -2.37
C LYS A 169 -30.13 -7.53 -0.96
N GLU A 170 -30.56 -6.55 -0.23
CA GLU A 170 -30.98 -6.66 1.10
C GLU A 170 -31.70 -7.94 1.33
N THR A 171 -31.19 -8.49 2.35
CA THR A 171 -31.99 -8.83 3.47
C THR A 171 -32.69 -10.13 3.32
N TRP A 172 -31.93 -11.13 3.61
CA TRP A 172 -32.42 -12.38 4.17
C TRP A 172 -33.14 -12.16 5.51
N PHE A 173 -33.09 -10.94 6.04
CA PHE A 173 -33.61 -10.63 7.36
C PHE A 173 -34.58 -9.45 7.29
N SER A 174 -35.84 -9.73 7.04
CA SER A 174 -36.89 -8.74 7.20
C SER A 174 -37.27 -8.67 8.68
N TRP A 175 -37.07 -7.54 9.31
CA TRP A 175 -37.52 -7.27 10.67
C TRP A 175 -39.02 -7.48 10.82
N GLU A 176 -39.78 -7.30 9.75
CA GLU A 176 -41.21 -7.60 9.67
C GLU A 176 -41.49 -9.10 9.87
N GLY A 177 -40.72 -9.98 9.25
CA GLY A 177 -40.84 -11.42 9.44
C GLY A 177 -40.52 -11.88 10.86
N VAL A 178 -39.53 -11.25 11.51
CA VAL A 178 -39.19 -11.53 12.92
C VAL A 178 -40.29 -11.05 13.84
N GLY A 179 -40.86 -9.86 13.60
CA GLY A 179 -41.98 -9.34 14.41
C GLY A 179 -43.22 -10.22 14.35
N ILE A 180 -43.62 -10.69 13.17
CA ILE A 180 -44.74 -11.58 12.97
C ILE A 180 -44.50 -12.95 13.63
N GLY A 181 -43.29 -13.52 13.44
CA GLY A 181 -42.94 -14.81 14.05
C GLY A 181 -42.97 -14.76 15.58
N TYR A 182 -42.47 -13.68 16.17
CA TYR A 182 -42.48 -13.50 17.63
C TYR A 182 -43.93 -13.34 18.17
N ALA A 183 -44.77 -12.56 17.51
CA ALA A 183 -46.16 -12.37 17.91
C ALA A 183 -46.96 -13.67 17.84
N VAL A 184 -46.86 -14.42 16.74
CA VAL A 184 -47.53 -15.71 16.59
C VAL A 184 -47.02 -16.71 17.63
N GLY A 185 -45.72 -16.81 17.86
CA GLY A 185 -45.14 -17.69 18.88
C GLY A 185 -45.62 -17.36 20.29
N PHE A 186 -45.70 -16.07 20.61
CA PHE A 186 -46.19 -15.60 21.92
C PHE A 186 -47.65 -15.97 22.13
N PHE A 187 -48.53 -15.74 21.17
CA PHE A 187 -49.96 -16.07 21.30
C PHE A 187 -50.19 -17.57 21.35
N VAL A 188 -49.43 -18.39 20.64
CA VAL A 188 -49.51 -19.86 20.73
C VAL A 188 -49.09 -20.33 22.12
N ALA A 189 -48.00 -19.82 22.66
CA ALA A 189 -47.51 -20.18 24.00
C ALA A 189 -48.52 -19.80 25.10
N VAL A 190 -49.07 -18.60 25.02
CA VAL A 190 -50.12 -18.15 25.96
C VAL A 190 -51.38 -19.00 25.84
N GLY A 191 -51.82 -19.34 24.61
CA GLY A 191 -52.97 -20.19 24.35
C GLY A 191 -52.80 -21.60 24.95
N ILE A 192 -51.63 -22.21 24.74
CA ILE A 192 -51.31 -23.53 25.33
C ILE A 192 -51.29 -23.44 26.85
N SER A 193 -50.69 -22.43 27.44
CA SER A 193 -50.64 -22.22 28.89
C SER A 193 -52.04 -22.01 29.47
N TYR A 194 -52.95 -21.35 28.73
CA TYR A 194 -54.33 -21.14 29.17
C TYR A 194 -55.18 -22.42 29.12
N LEU A 195 -54.94 -23.26 28.10
CA LEU A 195 -55.66 -24.54 27.94
C LEU A 195 -55.14 -25.64 28.89
N SER A 196 -53.84 -25.60 29.22
CA SER A 196 -53.20 -26.57 30.12
C SER A 196 -53.29 -26.18 31.61
N ASN A 197 -54.00 -25.11 31.96
CA ASN A 197 -54.08 -24.64 33.32
C ASN A 197 -54.95 -25.62 34.17
N PRO A 198 -54.35 -26.38 35.10
CA PRO A 198 -55.02 -27.44 35.85
C PRO A 198 -56.18 -26.93 36.78
N TYR A 199 -56.20 -25.65 37.06
CA TYR A 199 -57.23 -25.05 37.87
C TYR A 199 -58.63 -24.95 37.18
N LYS A 200 -58.67 -24.95 35.82
CA LYS A 200 -59.97 -24.95 35.12
C LYS A 200 -60.62 -26.35 35.04
N THR A 201 -59.79 -27.37 34.92
CA THR A 201 -60.28 -28.75 34.90
C THR A 201 -60.87 -29.18 36.27
N PHE A 202 -60.31 -28.62 37.34
CA PHE A 202 -60.79 -28.95 38.71
C PHE A 202 -62.18 -28.35 39.00
N ASN A 203 -62.45 -27.16 38.48
CA ASN A 203 -63.75 -26.51 38.67
C ASN A 203 -64.89 -27.19 37.86
N TYR A 204 -64.57 -27.78 36.72
CA TYR A 204 -65.56 -28.45 35.88
C TYR A 204 -65.95 -29.80 36.46
N CYS A 205 -65.03 -30.51 37.07
CA CYS A 205 -65.33 -31.77 37.78
C CYS A 205 -66.09 -31.56 39.06
N SER A 206 -65.93 -30.48 39.79
CA SER A 206 -66.61 -30.18 41.02
C SER A 206 -68.05 -29.74 40.80
N GLN A 207 -68.39 -29.11 39.68
CA GLN A 207 -69.79 -28.74 39.35
C GLN A 207 -70.67 -29.92 38.88
N GLN A 208 -70.08 -30.90 38.23
CA GLN A 208 -70.82 -32.11 37.84
C GLN A 208 -71.24 -33.01 39.04
N ARG A 209 -70.45 -32.96 40.12
CA ARG A 209 -70.76 -33.72 41.34
C ARG A 209 -71.93 -33.16 42.15
N ARG A 210 -72.26 -31.88 41.99
CA ARG A 210 -73.39 -31.22 42.66
C ARG A 210 -74.77 -31.36 41.97
N ARG A 211 -74.78 -31.96 40.75
CA ARG A 211 -76.01 -32.17 39.99
C ARG A 211 -76.57 -33.61 40.06
N ARG A 212 -75.97 -34.46 40.93
CA ARG A 212 -76.41 -35.85 41.12
C ARG A 212 -76.69 -36.18 42.61
N VAL A 213 -77.37 -35.28 43.32
CA VAL A 213 -78.00 -35.55 44.61
C VAL A 213 -79.40 -34.98 44.56
#